data_1b92856a2be050cc77cf8e4eb0e06683
#
_entry.id   1b92856a2be050cc77cf8e4eb0e06683
#
_cell.length_a   1.000
_cell.length_b   1.000
_cell.length_c   1.000
_cell.angle_alpha   90.00
_cell.angle_beta   90.00
_cell.angle_gamma   90.00
#
_symmetry.space_group_name_H-M   'P 1'
#
loop_
_entity.id
_entity.type
_entity.pdbx_description
1 polymer ?
#
loop_
_entity_poly.entity_id
_entity_poly.type
_entity_poly.pdbx_seq_one_letter_code
_entity_poly.pdbx_strand_id
1 'polypeptide(L)'
;EGPKAREMAQEGAAAGADPIGIVQTTEGEVTVERADGSIVVLSEGDAVYMGDLIITGEAASIGLVFLDGTTFALGEDGELVLDELIYDPVSDAGSAIFTLLAGTASVISGSIAKTGADAMKLDTPVATIGIRGTKVLATYDPDTGDISIVNRPEILADGQQQTGEITLTLPNGVVV
;
A
#
# COMPACT_ATOMS: atom_id res chain seq x y z
N GLU A 1 4.76 6.94 28.94
CA GLU A 1 3.63 6.22 28.81
C GLU A 1 3.13 5.95 27.39
N GLY A 2 3.99 5.27 26.62
CA GLY A 2 3.77 5.03 25.24
C GLY A 2 2.49 4.26 24.89
N PRO A 3 2.15 3.13 25.56
CA PRO A 3 0.97 2.35 25.15
C PRO A 3 -0.32 3.13 25.24
N LYS A 4 -0.49 3.91 26.29
CA LYS A 4 -1.72 4.65 26.50
C LYS A 4 -1.84 5.86 25.57
N ALA A 5 -0.74 6.55 25.34
CA ALA A 5 -0.72 7.65 24.39
C ALA A 5 -1.01 7.14 22.96
N ARG A 6 -0.45 5.98 22.62
CA ARG A 6 -0.69 5.34 21.32
C ARG A 6 -2.15 4.94 21.16
N GLU A 7 -2.75 4.33 22.17
CA GLU A 7 -4.16 3.97 22.14
C GLU A 7 -5.05 5.18 21.94
N MET A 8 -4.76 6.28 22.64
CA MET A 8 -5.53 7.50 22.50
C MET A 8 -5.39 8.10 21.09
N ALA A 9 -4.18 8.06 20.52
CA ALA A 9 -3.97 8.55 19.16
C ALA A 9 -4.74 7.72 18.15
N GLN A 10 -4.73 6.39 18.29
CA GLN A 10 -5.48 5.51 17.40
C GLN A 10 -6.98 5.70 17.54
N GLU A 11 -7.47 5.81 18.75
CA GLU A 11 -8.89 6.05 18.99
C GLU A 11 -9.33 7.39 18.41
N GLY A 12 -8.53 8.43 18.58
CA GLY A 12 -8.81 9.74 18.03
C GLY A 12 -8.78 9.76 16.51
N ALA A 13 -7.90 8.96 15.91
CA ALA A 13 -7.72 8.95 14.47
C ALA A 13 -8.91 8.31 13.74
N ALA A 14 -9.49 7.26 14.33
CA ALA A 14 -10.51 6.49 13.63
C ALA A 14 -11.36 5.72 14.63
N ALA A 15 -12.12 6.45 15.44
CA ALA A 15 -12.98 5.85 16.46
C ALA A 15 -13.90 4.81 15.83
N GLY A 16 -13.79 3.56 16.28
CA GLY A 16 -14.57 2.45 15.77
C GLY A 16 -14.07 1.83 14.49
N ALA A 17 -13.00 2.35 13.89
CA ALA A 17 -12.43 1.75 12.70
C ALA A 17 -11.47 0.61 13.07
N ASP A 18 -11.49 -0.44 12.27
CA ASP A 18 -10.54 -1.55 12.41
C ASP A 18 -9.28 -1.26 11.61
N PRO A 19 -8.11 -1.68 12.09
CA PRO A 19 -6.89 -1.54 11.30
C PRO A 19 -6.94 -2.43 10.07
N ILE A 20 -6.32 -1.97 8.99
CA ILE A 20 -6.24 -2.74 7.75
C ILE A 20 -4.87 -3.39 7.58
N GLY A 21 -3.90 -3.01 8.39
CA GLY A 21 -2.56 -3.56 8.32
C GLY A 21 -1.73 -3.09 9.49
N ILE A 22 -0.48 -3.54 9.50
CA ILE A 22 0.50 -3.14 10.53
C ILE A 22 1.83 -2.77 9.88
N VAL A 23 2.59 -1.95 10.58
CA VAL A 23 3.95 -1.60 10.20
C VAL A 23 4.87 -2.77 10.55
N GLN A 24 5.49 -3.35 9.55
CA GLN A 24 6.42 -4.46 9.73
C GLN A 24 7.84 -3.96 9.98
N THR A 25 8.29 -2.95 9.23
CA THR A 25 9.62 -2.37 9.38
C THR A 25 9.56 -0.87 9.11
N THR A 26 10.45 -0.11 9.74
CA THR A 26 10.67 1.30 9.45
C THR A 26 12.14 1.65 9.53
N GLU A 27 12.59 2.54 8.66
CA GLU A 27 13.89 3.19 8.75
C GLU A 27 13.71 4.69 8.53
N GLY A 28 14.45 5.49 9.27
CA GLY A 28 14.32 6.94 9.18
C GLY A 28 12.98 7.45 9.70
N GLU A 29 12.62 8.65 9.30
CA GLU A 29 11.37 9.27 9.75
C GLU A 29 10.22 8.92 8.82
N VAL A 30 9.22 8.24 9.36
CA VAL A 30 7.99 7.91 8.66
C VAL A 30 6.82 8.43 9.48
N THR A 31 5.95 9.20 8.83
CA THR A 31 4.76 9.75 9.46
C THR A 31 3.52 9.30 8.73
N VAL A 32 2.39 9.35 9.43
CA VAL A 32 1.09 9.10 8.84
C VAL A 32 0.18 10.29 9.17
N GLU A 33 -0.54 10.76 8.16
CA GLU A 33 -1.61 11.71 8.34
C GLU A 33 -2.92 10.94 8.28
N ARG A 34 -3.64 10.96 9.39
CA ARG A 34 -4.90 10.22 9.53
C ARG A 34 -6.06 10.98 8.88
N ALA A 35 -7.16 10.27 8.66
CA ALA A 35 -8.36 10.86 8.07
C ALA A 35 -8.92 12.05 8.88
N ASP A 36 -8.69 12.08 10.18
CA ASP A 36 -9.10 13.19 11.05
C ASP A 36 -8.11 14.37 11.06
N GLY A 37 -7.05 14.29 10.26
CA GLY A 37 -6.02 15.33 10.18
C GLY A 37 -4.88 15.19 11.16
N SER A 38 -4.92 14.22 12.07
CA SER A 38 -3.82 14.02 13.03
C SER A 38 -2.60 13.43 12.33
N ILE A 39 -1.41 13.80 12.81
CA ILE A 39 -0.14 13.33 12.28
C ILE A 39 0.59 12.56 13.37
N VAL A 40 1.00 11.34 13.05
CA VAL A 40 1.64 10.42 14.00
C VAL A 40 2.92 9.89 13.37
N VAL A 41 3.97 9.77 14.18
CA VAL A 41 5.20 9.07 13.75
C VAL A 41 4.97 7.57 13.89
N LEU A 42 5.21 6.83 12.80
CA LEU A 42 5.01 5.38 12.79
C LEU A 42 6.24 4.63 13.28
N SER A 43 5.98 3.55 14.00
CA SER A 43 6.98 2.61 14.47
C SER A 43 6.54 1.19 14.16
N GLU A 44 7.47 0.25 14.22
CA GLU A 44 7.15 -1.17 14.02
C GLU A 44 6.04 -1.61 14.97
N GLY A 45 5.09 -2.34 14.43
CA GLY A 45 3.94 -2.84 15.17
C GLY A 45 2.74 -1.89 15.22
N ASP A 46 2.90 -0.67 14.74
CA ASP A 46 1.78 0.28 14.72
C ASP A 46 0.77 -0.12 13.65
N ALA A 47 -0.51 0.13 13.95
CA ALA A 47 -1.59 -0.15 13.02
C ALA A 47 -1.75 0.97 11.99
N VAL A 48 -2.20 0.60 10.79
CA VAL A 48 -2.58 1.55 9.74
C VAL A 48 -4.05 1.32 9.36
N TYR A 49 -4.70 2.37 8.90
CA TYR A 49 -6.15 2.42 8.69
C TYR A 49 -6.50 2.94 7.31
N MET A 50 -7.72 2.68 6.88
CA MET A 50 -8.23 3.28 5.63
C MET A 50 -8.20 4.81 5.74
N GLY A 51 -7.78 5.46 4.65
CA GLY A 51 -7.67 6.90 4.59
C GLY A 51 -6.34 7.46 5.10
N ASP A 52 -5.44 6.61 5.58
CA ASP A 52 -4.12 7.05 6.03
C ASP A 52 -3.25 7.48 4.85
N LEU A 53 -2.55 8.58 5.02
CA LEU A 53 -1.49 9.02 4.10
C LEU A 53 -0.15 8.75 4.76
N ILE A 54 0.61 7.83 4.19
CA ILE A 54 1.95 7.47 4.67
C ILE A 54 2.97 8.35 3.97
N ILE A 55 3.84 8.98 4.74
CA ILE A 55 4.87 9.88 4.22
C ILE A 55 6.23 9.43 4.75
N THR A 56 7.15 9.14 3.82
CA THR A 56 8.53 8.83 4.17
C THR A 56 9.41 10.03 3.89
N GLY A 57 10.37 10.30 4.78
CA GLY A 57 11.33 11.36 4.61
C GLY A 57 12.54 10.94 3.78
N GLU A 58 13.54 11.79 3.76
CA GLU A 58 14.80 11.50 3.10
C GLU A 58 15.48 10.31 3.79
N ALA A 59 15.98 9.38 3.00
CA ALA A 59 16.61 8.14 3.48
C ALA A 59 15.72 7.30 4.38
N ALA A 60 14.40 7.50 4.32
CA ALA A 60 13.44 6.73 5.11
C ALA A 60 12.78 5.65 4.28
N SER A 61 12.24 4.64 4.95
CA SER A 61 11.47 3.59 4.29
C SER A 61 10.51 2.94 5.28
N ILE A 62 9.46 2.31 4.76
CA ILE A 62 8.50 1.58 5.57
C ILE A 62 8.06 0.32 4.85
N GLY A 63 7.89 -0.75 5.62
CA GLY A 63 7.26 -1.98 5.16
C GLY A 63 5.95 -2.22 5.88
N LEU A 64 4.91 -2.52 5.14
CA LEU A 64 3.57 -2.75 5.65
C LEU A 64 3.09 -4.16 5.29
N VAL A 65 2.33 -4.77 6.17
CA VAL A 65 1.62 -6.02 5.90
C VAL A 65 0.13 -5.79 6.14
N PHE A 66 -0.68 -6.10 5.16
CA PHE A 66 -2.12 -5.91 5.22
C PHE A 66 -2.85 -7.21 5.59
N LEU A 67 -4.15 -7.09 5.87
CA LEU A 67 -4.96 -8.20 6.39
C LEU A 67 -5.04 -9.40 5.44
N ASP A 68 -4.95 -9.16 4.13
CA ASP A 68 -5.00 -10.21 3.11
C ASP A 68 -3.63 -10.82 2.81
N GLY A 69 -2.59 -10.40 3.52
CA GLY A 69 -1.22 -10.84 3.28
C GLY A 69 -0.45 -10.00 2.26
N THR A 70 -1.07 -9.00 1.66
CA THR A 70 -0.36 -8.07 0.77
C THR A 70 0.74 -7.37 1.55
N THR A 71 1.95 -7.32 0.97
CA THR A 71 3.05 -6.56 1.55
C THR A 71 3.38 -5.37 0.67
N PHE A 72 3.70 -4.26 1.33
CA PHE A 72 3.98 -3.00 0.65
C PHE A 72 5.25 -2.42 1.25
N ALA A 73 6.19 -2.02 0.38
CA ALA A 73 7.38 -1.32 0.82
C ALA A 73 7.44 0.02 0.10
N LEU A 74 7.56 1.10 0.86
CA LEU A 74 7.67 2.46 0.32
C LEU A 74 9.07 2.98 0.64
N GLY A 75 9.79 3.43 -0.39
CA GLY A 75 11.12 4.00 -0.27
C GLY A 75 11.12 5.45 0.16
N GLU A 76 12.28 6.10 0.10
CA GLU A 76 12.45 7.48 0.55
C GLU A 76 11.63 8.47 -0.26
N ASP A 77 11.32 9.60 0.37
CA ASP A 77 10.56 10.70 -0.24
C ASP A 77 9.25 10.25 -0.88
N GLY A 78 8.61 9.25 -0.24
CA GLY A 78 7.39 8.64 -0.75
C GLY A 78 6.14 9.17 -0.08
N GLU A 79 5.03 9.10 -0.80
CA GLU A 79 3.70 9.41 -0.29
C GLU A 79 2.73 8.37 -0.83
N LEU A 80 2.07 7.67 0.09
CA LEU A 80 1.15 6.59 -0.24
C LEU A 80 -0.15 6.74 0.54
N VAL A 81 -1.27 6.80 -0.17
CA VAL A 81 -2.60 6.83 0.46
C VAL A 81 -3.15 5.41 0.51
N LEU A 82 -3.62 5.02 1.68
CA LEU A 82 -4.31 3.74 1.89
C LEU A 82 -5.81 3.98 1.71
N ASP A 83 -6.26 4.03 0.46
CA ASP A 83 -7.64 4.42 0.16
C ASP A 83 -8.67 3.43 0.67
N GLU A 84 -8.48 2.15 0.34
CA GLU A 84 -9.42 1.12 0.69
C GLU A 84 -8.74 -0.24 0.83
N LEU A 85 -9.12 -0.99 1.83
CA LEU A 85 -8.84 -2.42 1.91
C LEU A 85 -9.98 -3.08 2.65
N ILE A 86 -10.75 -3.87 1.93
CA ILE A 86 -11.87 -4.64 2.45
C ILE A 86 -11.58 -6.09 2.12
N TYR A 87 -11.52 -6.95 3.12
CA TYR A 87 -11.21 -8.36 2.91
C TYR A 87 -12.07 -9.23 3.82
N ASP A 88 -12.74 -10.21 3.22
CA ASP A 88 -13.49 -11.23 3.94
C ASP A 88 -12.76 -12.56 3.78
N PRO A 89 -12.09 -13.05 4.84
CA PRO A 89 -11.35 -14.32 4.76
C PRO A 89 -12.24 -15.54 4.58
N VAL A 90 -13.52 -15.45 4.92
CA VAL A 90 -14.45 -16.58 4.79
C VAL A 90 -14.82 -16.80 3.32
N SER A 91 -15.17 -15.75 2.61
CA SER A 91 -15.52 -15.83 1.18
C SER A 91 -14.31 -15.63 0.27
N ASP A 92 -13.17 -15.23 0.82
CA ASP A 92 -11.95 -14.87 0.10
C ASP A 92 -12.21 -13.76 -0.94
N ALA A 93 -13.17 -12.88 -0.65
CA ALA A 93 -13.51 -11.75 -1.49
C ALA A 93 -12.98 -10.47 -0.89
N GLY A 94 -12.75 -9.47 -1.74
CA GLY A 94 -12.31 -8.17 -1.24
C GLY A 94 -11.92 -7.20 -2.34
N SER A 95 -11.52 -6.01 -1.90
CA SER A 95 -10.97 -4.98 -2.79
C SER A 95 -9.90 -4.21 -2.04
N ALA A 96 -8.90 -3.75 -2.78
CA ALA A 96 -7.83 -2.93 -2.23
C ALA A 96 -7.46 -1.84 -3.23
N ILE A 97 -7.41 -0.60 -2.75
CA ILE A 97 -7.04 0.55 -3.56
C ILE A 97 -6.03 1.37 -2.78
N PHE A 98 -4.90 1.63 -3.42
CA PHE A 98 -3.84 2.47 -2.87
C PHE A 98 -3.48 3.53 -3.90
N THR A 99 -3.04 4.70 -3.44
CA THR A 99 -2.59 5.77 -4.34
C THR A 99 -1.16 6.15 -4.03
N LEU A 100 -0.28 5.99 -5.01
CA LEU A 100 1.12 6.41 -4.92
C LEU A 100 1.23 7.82 -5.47
N LEU A 101 1.51 8.77 -4.59
CA LEU A 101 1.64 10.19 -4.96
C LEU A 101 3.08 10.59 -5.22
N ALA A 102 4.04 9.86 -4.69
CA ALA A 102 5.46 10.10 -4.89
C ALA A 102 6.29 8.92 -4.42
N GLY A 103 7.44 8.70 -5.03
CA GLY A 103 8.42 7.73 -4.57
C GLY A 103 8.30 6.38 -5.26
N THR A 104 8.94 5.39 -4.65
CA THR A 104 8.99 4.01 -5.16
C THR A 104 8.29 3.06 -4.21
N ALA A 105 7.34 2.31 -4.74
CA ALA A 105 6.59 1.32 -3.97
C ALA A 105 6.82 -0.07 -4.55
N SER A 106 7.07 -1.03 -3.68
CA SER A 106 7.14 -2.45 -4.03
C SER A 106 5.94 -3.14 -3.42
N VAL A 107 5.16 -3.83 -4.23
CA VAL A 107 3.93 -4.50 -3.81
C VAL A 107 4.04 -5.98 -4.11
N ILE A 108 3.82 -6.79 -3.09
CA ILE A 108 3.64 -8.24 -3.28
C ILE A 108 2.19 -8.53 -2.95
N SER A 109 1.41 -8.88 -3.96
CA SER A 109 -0.02 -9.04 -3.81
C SER A 109 -0.37 -10.26 -2.94
N GLY A 110 -1.39 -10.06 -2.09
CA GLY A 110 -1.93 -11.12 -1.25
C GLY A 110 -3.21 -11.72 -1.84
N SER A 111 -4.10 -12.15 -0.96
CA SER A 111 -5.31 -12.86 -1.36
C SER A 111 -6.29 -12.04 -2.18
N ILE A 112 -6.44 -10.75 -1.89
CA ILE A 112 -7.41 -9.89 -2.60
C ILE A 112 -7.10 -9.85 -4.11
N ALA A 113 -5.83 -9.67 -4.47
CA ALA A 113 -5.45 -9.55 -5.88
C ALA A 113 -5.76 -10.80 -6.70
N LYS A 114 -5.94 -11.94 -6.03
CA LYS A 114 -6.24 -13.21 -6.68
C LYS A 114 -7.73 -13.42 -6.91
N THR A 115 -8.58 -12.58 -6.34
CA THR A 115 -10.05 -12.74 -6.44
C THR A 115 -10.61 -12.22 -7.74
N GLY A 116 -9.91 -11.33 -8.42
CA GLY A 116 -10.36 -10.78 -9.71
C GLY A 116 -9.36 -9.79 -10.28
N ALA A 117 -9.51 -9.48 -11.56
CA ALA A 117 -8.59 -8.61 -12.28
C ALA A 117 -8.56 -7.18 -11.75
N ASP A 118 -9.67 -6.71 -11.21
CA ASP A 118 -9.80 -5.34 -10.70
C ASP A 118 -9.89 -5.28 -9.17
N ALA A 119 -9.62 -6.38 -8.49
CA ALA A 119 -9.75 -6.42 -7.03
C ALA A 119 -8.68 -5.61 -6.31
N MET A 120 -7.48 -5.51 -6.88
CA MET A 120 -6.40 -4.71 -6.31
C MET A 120 -5.91 -3.69 -7.32
N LYS A 121 -5.87 -2.43 -6.91
CA LYS A 121 -5.44 -1.32 -7.76
C LYS A 121 -4.43 -0.44 -7.05
N LEU A 122 -3.43 0.00 -7.80
CA LEU A 122 -2.51 1.04 -7.37
C LEU A 122 -2.70 2.23 -8.31
N ASP A 123 -3.27 3.30 -7.77
CA ASP A 123 -3.50 4.53 -8.52
C ASP A 123 -2.28 5.43 -8.43
N THR A 124 -2.05 6.18 -9.51
CA THR A 124 -1.10 7.29 -9.53
C THR A 124 -1.78 8.46 -10.22
N PRO A 125 -1.24 9.68 -10.11
CA PRO A 125 -1.84 10.83 -10.82
C PRO A 125 -1.90 10.69 -12.33
N VAL A 126 -1.14 9.76 -12.91
CA VAL A 126 -1.04 9.62 -14.39
C VAL A 126 -1.57 8.28 -14.89
N ALA A 127 -1.82 7.31 -14.02
CA ALA A 127 -2.27 5.98 -14.45
C ALA A 127 -2.81 5.18 -13.27
N THR A 128 -3.64 4.19 -13.58
CA THR A 128 -4.11 3.19 -12.62
C THR A 128 -3.52 1.83 -12.99
N ILE A 129 -2.93 1.15 -12.02
CA ILE A 129 -2.34 -0.17 -12.20
C ILE A 129 -3.22 -1.19 -11.52
N GLY A 130 -3.80 -2.10 -12.29
CA GLY A 130 -4.48 -3.27 -11.76
C GLY A 130 -3.46 -4.39 -11.52
N ILE A 131 -3.51 -5.03 -10.36
CA ILE A 131 -2.53 -6.04 -9.94
C ILE A 131 -3.25 -7.35 -9.67
N ARG A 132 -2.74 -8.43 -10.24
CA ARG A 132 -3.28 -9.75 -10.00
C ARG A 132 -2.17 -10.78 -9.83
N GLY A 133 -1.98 -11.24 -8.60
CA GLY A 133 -1.10 -12.36 -8.28
C GLY A 133 0.35 -12.17 -8.67
N THR A 134 0.93 -11.00 -8.40
CA THR A 134 2.28 -10.68 -8.84
C THR A 134 3.02 -9.75 -7.87
N LYS A 135 4.30 -9.57 -8.15
CA LYS A 135 5.13 -8.59 -7.49
C LYS A 135 5.35 -7.41 -8.43
N VAL A 136 5.02 -6.21 -7.99
CA VAL A 136 5.11 -5.00 -8.80
C VAL A 136 6.02 -4.00 -8.11
N LEU A 137 6.91 -3.40 -8.89
CA LEU A 137 7.70 -2.24 -8.47
C LEU A 137 7.21 -1.04 -9.26
N ALA A 138 6.72 -0.03 -8.58
CA ALA A 138 6.19 1.18 -9.21
C ALA A 138 6.92 2.40 -8.67
N THR A 139 7.32 3.29 -9.56
CA THR A 139 7.95 4.56 -9.19
C THR A 139 7.18 5.70 -9.85
N TYR A 140 6.86 6.71 -9.07
CA TYR A 140 6.24 7.93 -9.59
C TYR A 140 7.01 9.16 -9.12
N ASP A 141 7.39 10.02 -10.07
CA ASP A 141 8.07 11.27 -9.79
C ASP A 141 7.07 12.43 -9.98
N PRO A 142 6.64 13.07 -8.89
CA PRO A 142 5.66 14.15 -9.00
C PRO A 142 6.20 15.40 -9.66
N ASP A 143 7.52 15.58 -9.70
CA ASP A 143 8.13 16.76 -10.33
C ASP A 143 8.11 16.69 -11.85
N THR A 144 8.29 15.49 -12.39
CA THR A 144 8.31 15.27 -13.86
C THR A 144 7.03 14.62 -14.37
N GLY A 145 6.27 13.95 -13.51
CA GLY A 145 5.14 13.14 -13.91
C GLY A 145 5.51 11.78 -14.50
N ASP A 146 6.78 11.41 -14.41
CA ASP A 146 7.23 10.13 -14.94
C ASP A 146 6.80 8.96 -14.05
N ILE A 147 6.41 7.88 -14.69
CA ILE A 147 6.03 6.65 -14.01
C ILE A 147 6.82 5.48 -14.58
N SER A 148 7.26 4.59 -13.70
CA SER A 148 7.94 3.35 -14.09
C SER A 148 7.26 2.19 -13.37
N ILE A 149 6.96 1.14 -14.10
CA ILE A 149 6.27 -0.03 -13.56
C ILE A 149 7.02 -1.27 -14.02
N VAL A 150 7.41 -2.12 -13.06
CA VAL A 150 8.07 -3.39 -13.34
C VAL A 150 7.26 -4.50 -12.71
N ASN A 151 6.81 -5.43 -13.54
CA ASN A 151 6.13 -6.64 -13.09
C ASN A 151 7.18 -7.73 -12.93
N ARG A 152 7.32 -8.26 -11.72
CA ARG A 152 8.32 -9.29 -11.43
C ARG A 152 7.64 -10.62 -11.14
N PRO A 153 8.21 -11.73 -11.60
CA PRO A 153 7.66 -13.04 -11.25
C PRO A 153 7.85 -13.33 -9.77
N GLU A 154 6.90 -14.03 -9.20
CA GLU A 154 7.01 -14.57 -7.86
C GLU A 154 7.65 -15.95 -7.96
N ILE A 155 8.62 -16.24 -7.08
CA ILE A 155 9.25 -17.55 -7.03
C ILE A 155 8.55 -18.38 -5.97
N LEU A 156 7.93 -19.47 -6.40
CA LEU A 156 7.20 -20.38 -5.52
C LEU A 156 8.16 -21.25 -4.73
N ALA A 157 7.61 -21.91 -3.69
CA ALA A 157 8.39 -22.76 -2.80
C ALA A 157 9.09 -23.91 -3.53
N ASP A 158 8.55 -24.36 -4.67
CA ASP A 158 9.13 -25.43 -5.50
C ASP A 158 10.16 -24.91 -6.52
N GLY A 159 10.49 -23.63 -6.48
CA GLY A 159 11.42 -23.01 -7.41
C GLY A 159 10.83 -22.56 -8.73
N GLN A 160 9.55 -22.82 -8.97
CA GLN A 160 8.89 -22.36 -10.19
C GLN A 160 8.60 -20.86 -10.11
N GLN A 161 8.56 -20.22 -11.26
CA GLN A 161 8.21 -18.81 -11.37
C GLN A 161 6.74 -18.67 -11.75
N GLN A 162 6.05 -17.78 -11.04
CA GLN A 162 4.68 -17.41 -11.36
C GLN A 162 4.64 -15.91 -11.61
N THR A 163 4.23 -15.52 -12.82
CA THR A 163 4.04 -14.12 -13.18
C THR A 163 2.54 -13.85 -13.22
N GLY A 164 2.10 -12.92 -12.38
CA GLY A 164 0.72 -12.46 -12.40
C GLY A 164 0.47 -11.46 -13.51
N GLU A 165 -0.69 -10.87 -13.50
CA GLU A 165 -1.09 -9.87 -14.47
C GLU A 165 -1.08 -8.48 -13.88
N ILE A 166 -0.68 -7.50 -14.69
CA ILE A 166 -0.91 -6.10 -14.40
C ILE A 166 -1.66 -5.48 -15.57
N THR A 167 -2.54 -4.55 -15.24
CA THR A 167 -3.28 -3.77 -16.25
C THR A 167 -2.96 -2.31 -15.99
N LEU A 168 -2.58 -1.59 -17.03
CA LEU A 168 -2.28 -0.18 -16.93
C LEU A 168 -3.38 0.61 -17.62
N THR A 169 -4.07 1.46 -16.88
CA THR A 169 -5.11 2.34 -17.42
C THR A 169 -4.64 3.78 -17.33
N LEU A 170 -4.59 4.44 -18.49
CA LEU A 170 -4.19 5.84 -18.57
C LEU A 170 -5.39 6.76 -18.28
N PRO A 171 -5.15 8.06 -18.01
CA PRO A 171 -6.22 8.99 -17.67
C PRO A 171 -7.31 9.12 -18.73
N ASN A 172 -6.97 8.87 -20.00
CA ASN A 172 -7.93 8.88 -21.11
C ASN A 172 -8.74 7.59 -21.24
N GLY A 173 -8.58 6.64 -20.32
CA GLY A 173 -9.28 5.37 -20.33
C GLY A 173 -8.65 4.28 -21.19
N VAL A 174 -7.51 4.54 -21.80
CA VAL A 174 -6.80 3.55 -22.62
C VAL A 174 -6.14 2.52 -21.70
N VAL A 175 -6.40 1.24 -21.95
CA VAL A 175 -5.80 0.12 -21.24
C VAL A 175 -4.61 -0.40 -22.04
N VAL A 176 -3.51 -0.57 -21.35
CA VAL A 176 -2.26 -1.02 -21.98
C VAL A 176 -1.83 -2.37 -21.44
#